data_ae37cf1f18b7e7d381a49c4c00662612
#
_entry.id   ae37cf1f18b7e7d381a49c4c00662612
#
_cell.length_a   1.000
_cell.length_b   1.000
_cell.length_c   1.000
_cell.angle_alpha   90.00
_cell.angle_beta   90.00
_cell.angle_gamma   90.00
#
_symmetry.space_group_name_H-M   'P 1'
#
loop_
_entity.id
_entity.type
_entity.pdbx_description
1 polymer ?
#
loop_
_entity_poly.entity_id
_entity_poly.type
_entity_poly.pdbx_seq_one_letter_code
_entity_poly.pdbx_strand_id
1 'polypeptide(L)'
;MRTDMLRELERIVRLAGDMVREAHDIEQVTTEKTGAADLVTKYDVAVQGFLKRELLTLLPEADFFGEEGEHAALTRPWTFIVDPIDGTTNFVRRLHYSNISVALAHDGQVAYAVVYDPFADQLFSAQKDCGAFCNGLPIHVSDKDMAHAVFLCGSTIYDRSLTEQNFSLLRQLYDRGLDSRRF
;
A
#
# COMPACT_ATOMS: atom_id res chain seq x y z
N MET A 1 -16.44 -17.56 -9.71
CA MET A 1 -15.74 -17.48 -8.40
C MET A 1 -14.45 -16.67 -8.43
N ARG A 2 -13.47 -16.92 -9.33
CA ARG A 2 -12.20 -16.14 -9.35
C ARG A 2 -12.33 -14.67 -9.78
N THR A 3 -13.17 -14.38 -10.76
CA THR A 3 -13.39 -13.00 -11.25
C THR A 3 -14.16 -12.13 -10.25
N ASP A 4 -14.95 -12.75 -9.37
CA ASP A 4 -15.72 -12.03 -8.35
C ASP A 4 -14.83 -11.55 -7.20
N MET A 5 -13.82 -12.33 -6.77
CA MET A 5 -12.95 -11.97 -5.64
C MET A 5 -12.20 -10.66 -5.93
N LEU A 6 -11.52 -10.54 -7.07
CA LEU A 6 -10.78 -9.32 -7.41
C LEU A 6 -11.69 -8.09 -7.46
N ARG A 7 -12.87 -8.21 -8.08
CA ARG A 7 -13.86 -7.12 -8.16
C ARG A 7 -14.37 -6.68 -6.78
N GLU A 8 -14.61 -7.64 -5.89
CA GLU A 8 -15.03 -7.31 -4.52
C GLU A 8 -13.91 -6.63 -3.73
N LEU A 9 -12.65 -7.07 -3.89
CA LEU A 9 -11.49 -6.38 -3.30
C LEU A 9 -11.39 -4.94 -3.82
N GLU A 10 -11.49 -4.74 -5.13
CA GLU A 10 -11.49 -3.40 -5.75
C GLU A 10 -12.60 -2.51 -5.20
N ARG A 11 -13.83 -3.05 -5.06
CA ARG A 11 -14.98 -2.32 -4.51
C ARG A 11 -14.74 -1.92 -3.05
N ILE A 12 -14.27 -2.85 -2.22
CA ILE A 12 -14.01 -2.61 -0.79
C ILE A 12 -12.91 -1.55 -0.62
N VAL A 13 -11.83 -1.66 -1.39
CA VAL A 13 -10.70 -0.72 -1.31
C VAL A 13 -11.10 0.69 -1.79
N ARG A 14 -11.96 0.81 -2.80
CA ARG A 14 -12.52 2.12 -3.20
C ARG A 14 -13.36 2.76 -2.10
N LEU A 15 -14.21 2.00 -1.41
CA LEU A 15 -14.98 2.51 -0.27
C LEU A 15 -14.08 2.96 0.89
N ALA A 16 -12.99 2.24 1.14
CA ALA A 16 -11.97 2.67 2.10
C ALA A 16 -11.30 3.99 1.66
N GLY A 17 -11.05 4.14 0.35
CA GLY A 17 -10.51 5.37 -0.23
C GLY A 17 -11.44 6.58 -0.07
N ASP A 18 -12.76 6.39 -0.09
CA ASP A 18 -13.70 7.46 0.21
C ASP A 18 -13.50 7.99 1.64
N MET A 19 -13.29 7.10 2.61
CA MET A 19 -12.99 7.49 4.00
C MET A 19 -11.69 8.31 4.11
N VAL A 20 -10.67 7.96 3.31
CA VAL A 20 -9.39 8.70 3.27
C VAL A 20 -9.57 10.08 2.66
N ARG A 21 -10.34 10.20 1.56
CA ARG A 21 -10.61 11.50 0.91
C ARG A 21 -11.44 12.44 1.76
N GLU A 22 -12.38 11.91 2.54
CA GLU A 22 -13.27 12.68 3.42
C GLU A 22 -12.60 13.06 4.74
N ALA A 23 -11.36 12.65 4.98
CA ALA A 23 -10.64 12.93 6.21
C ALA A 23 -10.40 14.44 6.39
N HIS A 24 -10.66 14.92 7.60
CA HIS A 24 -10.44 16.30 8.02
C HIS A 24 -9.79 16.32 9.42
N ASP A 25 -9.23 17.46 9.80
CA ASP A 25 -8.57 17.66 11.11
C ASP A 25 -7.48 16.60 11.40
N ILE A 26 -6.78 16.13 10.35
CA ILE A 26 -5.85 14.99 10.40
C ILE A 26 -4.74 15.22 11.44
N GLU A 27 -4.13 16.41 11.44
CA GLU A 27 -3.03 16.73 12.36
C GLU A 27 -3.46 16.64 13.83
N GLN A 28 -4.71 17.01 14.15
CA GLN A 28 -5.23 17.01 15.52
C GLN A 28 -5.47 15.61 16.08
N VAL A 29 -5.56 14.62 15.19
CA VAL A 29 -5.87 13.23 15.52
C VAL A 29 -4.73 12.28 15.20
N THR A 30 -3.54 12.84 15.05
CA THR A 30 -2.29 12.12 14.77
C THR A 30 -1.53 11.87 16.07
N THR A 31 -0.97 10.68 16.20
CA THR A 31 -0.08 10.27 17.31
C THR A 31 1.20 9.67 16.79
N GLU A 32 2.28 9.72 17.59
CA GLU A 32 3.54 9.05 17.28
C GLU A 32 3.50 7.61 17.83
N LYS A 33 3.94 6.62 17.02
CA LYS A 33 4.07 5.22 17.45
C LYS A 33 5.41 5.01 18.16
N THR A 34 6.50 4.91 17.39
CA THR A 34 7.85 4.60 17.90
C THR A 34 8.81 5.79 17.82
N GLY A 35 8.38 6.94 17.31
CA GLY A 35 9.13 8.18 17.20
C GLY A 35 8.50 9.18 16.25
N ALA A 36 9.03 10.39 16.21
CA ALA A 36 8.48 11.55 15.48
C ALA A 36 8.24 11.32 13.96
N ALA A 37 8.79 10.27 13.41
CA ALA A 37 8.64 9.91 12.00
C ALA A 37 7.66 8.75 11.77
N ASP A 38 7.25 8.06 12.83
CA ASP A 38 6.35 6.93 12.79
C ASP A 38 4.97 7.38 13.31
N LEU A 39 4.12 7.81 12.39
CA LEU A 39 2.84 8.43 12.68
C LEU A 39 1.69 7.45 12.47
N VAL A 40 0.66 7.59 13.29
CA VAL A 40 -0.65 6.96 13.11
C VAL A 40 -1.74 7.97 13.37
N THR A 41 -2.81 7.88 12.61
CA THR A 41 -3.99 8.71 12.83
C THR A 41 -5.21 7.86 13.22
N LYS A 42 -6.25 8.50 13.72
CA LYS A 42 -7.54 7.82 13.93
C LYS A 42 -8.09 7.21 12.61
N TYR A 43 -7.67 7.76 11.46
CA TYR A 43 -8.11 7.29 10.15
C TYR A 43 -7.47 5.96 9.77
N ASP A 44 -6.18 5.75 10.08
CA ASP A 44 -5.51 4.46 9.88
C ASP A 44 -6.29 3.35 10.61
N VAL A 45 -6.61 3.58 11.89
CA VAL A 45 -7.37 2.63 12.69
C VAL A 45 -8.80 2.42 12.16
N ALA A 46 -9.48 3.49 11.75
CA ALA A 46 -10.85 3.42 11.25
C ALA A 46 -10.91 2.70 9.89
N VAL A 47 -10.00 3.03 8.96
CA VAL A 47 -9.91 2.40 7.64
C VAL A 47 -9.53 0.92 7.79
N GLN A 48 -8.56 0.59 8.65
CA GLN A 48 -8.23 -0.81 8.91
C GLN A 48 -9.42 -1.57 9.50
N GLY A 49 -10.14 -0.98 10.46
CA GLY A 49 -11.34 -1.59 11.04
C GLY A 49 -12.44 -1.84 10.01
N PHE A 50 -12.66 -0.91 9.09
CA PHE A 50 -13.56 -1.08 7.96
C PHE A 50 -13.10 -2.22 7.06
N LEU A 51 -11.84 -2.19 6.58
CA LEU A 51 -11.28 -3.22 5.71
C LEU A 51 -11.35 -4.61 6.36
N LYS A 52 -10.96 -4.74 7.62
CA LYS A 52 -11.04 -6.02 8.35
C LYS A 52 -12.45 -6.59 8.35
N ARG A 53 -13.46 -5.78 8.66
CA ARG A 53 -14.85 -6.23 8.68
C ARG A 53 -15.32 -6.69 7.31
N GLU A 54 -15.12 -5.87 6.27
CA GLU A 54 -15.58 -6.19 4.91
C GLU A 54 -14.84 -7.41 4.32
N LEU A 55 -13.52 -7.46 4.49
CA LEU A 55 -12.69 -8.54 3.95
C LEU A 55 -12.97 -9.89 4.65
N LEU A 56 -13.14 -9.90 5.97
CA LEU A 56 -13.52 -11.13 6.68
C LEU A 56 -14.99 -11.52 6.46
N THR A 57 -15.85 -10.60 6.05
CA THR A 57 -17.19 -10.92 5.57
C THR A 57 -17.13 -11.59 4.20
N LEU A 58 -16.24 -11.13 3.32
CA LEU A 58 -16.01 -11.71 2.00
C LEU A 58 -15.38 -13.10 2.06
N LEU A 59 -14.43 -13.32 2.97
CA LEU A 59 -13.73 -14.60 3.16
C LEU A 59 -13.54 -14.90 4.67
N PRO A 60 -14.56 -15.46 5.34
CA PRO A 60 -14.54 -15.68 6.79
C PRO A 60 -13.47 -16.67 7.28
N GLU A 61 -13.00 -17.55 6.40
CA GLU A 61 -11.94 -18.51 6.68
C GLU A 61 -10.52 -17.94 6.57
N ALA A 62 -10.35 -16.66 6.21
CA ALA A 62 -9.04 -16.03 6.15
C ALA A 62 -8.58 -15.50 7.52
N ASP A 63 -7.26 -15.45 7.71
CA ASP A 63 -6.63 -14.63 8.73
C ASP A 63 -6.50 -13.18 8.23
N PHE A 64 -6.30 -12.25 9.15
CA PHE A 64 -6.10 -10.84 8.83
C PHE A 64 -4.81 -10.33 9.48
N PHE A 65 -3.92 -9.79 8.67
CA PHE A 65 -2.68 -9.13 9.07
C PHE A 65 -2.74 -7.67 8.61
N GLY A 66 -2.99 -6.76 9.55
CA GLY A 66 -3.00 -5.31 9.30
C GLY A 66 -1.75 -4.65 9.84
N GLU A 67 -1.45 -3.45 9.41
CA GLU A 67 -0.32 -2.68 9.96
C GLU A 67 -0.58 -2.26 11.40
N GLU A 68 -1.84 -1.90 11.72
CA GLU A 68 -2.18 -1.32 13.00
C GLU A 68 -2.58 -2.35 14.06
N GLY A 69 -1.98 -2.23 15.26
CA GLY A 69 -2.33 -3.03 16.44
C GLY A 69 -1.54 -4.34 16.58
N GLU A 70 -2.03 -5.20 17.44
CA GLU A 70 -1.39 -6.49 17.71
C GLU A 70 -1.70 -7.50 16.60
N HIS A 71 -0.68 -8.28 16.23
CA HIS A 71 -0.81 -9.33 15.24
C HIS A 71 -1.11 -10.66 15.90
N ALA A 72 -2.25 -11.26 15.53
CA ALA A 72 -2.55 -12.64 15.89
C ALA A 72 -1.67 -13.62 15.09
N ALA A 73 -1.46 -14.82 15.62
CA ALA A 73 -0.80 -15.88 14.88
C ALA A 73 -1.60 -16.22 13.61
N LEU A 74 -0.92 -16.28 12.47
CA LEU A 74 -1.51 -16.70 11.21
C LEU A 74 -1.56 -18.22 11.16
N THR A 75 -2.76 -18.77 11.12
CA THR A 75 -2.99 -20.22 11.23
C THR A 75 -3.75 -20.80 10.05
N ARG A 76 -4.28 -19.95 9.18
CA ARG A 76 -5.12 -20.34 8.05
C ARG A 76 -4.34 -20.21 6.74
N PRO A 77 -4.70 -21.01 5.71
CA PRO A 77 -4.02 -20.92 4.42
C PRO A 77 -4.25 -19.58 3.73
N TRP A 78 -5.42 -18.96 3.92
CA TRP A 78 -5.73 -17.63 3.38
C TRP A 78 -5.43 -16.54 4.40
N THR A 79 -4.77 -15.48 3.97
CA THR A 79 -4.45 -14.32 4.81
C THR A 79 -4.63 -13.03 4.02
N PHE A 80 -5.43 -12.10 4.54
CA PHE A 80 -5.41 -10.72 4.11
C PHE A 80 -4.23 -9.99 4.74
N ILE A 81 -3.47 -9.27 3.92
CA ILE A 81 -2.36 -8.40 4.35
C ILE A 81 -2.76 -6.98 3.95
N VAL A 82 -2.82 -6.07 4.92
CA VAL A 82 -3.44 -4.76 4.75
C VAL A 82 -2.57 -3.66 5.34
N ASP A 83 -2.29 -2.65 4.53
CA ASP A 83 -1.83 -1.35 4.98
C ASP A 83 -2.97 -0.34 4.69
N PRO A 84 -3.59 0.23 5.74
CA PRO A 84 -4.77 1.08 5.59
C PRO A 84 -4.47 2.45 4.97
N ILE A 85 -3.32 3.04 5.26
CA ILE A 85 -2.85 4.32 4.70
C ILE A 85 -1.33 4.29 4.58
N ASP A 86 -0.82 3.61 3.55
CA ASP A 86 0.61 3.68 3.22
C ASP A 86 1.02 5.12 2.88
N GLY A 87 2.05 5.60 3.55
CA GLY A 87 2.47 6.98 3.48
C GLY A 87 1.72 7.88 4.48
N THR A 88 1.50 7.46 5.72
CA THR A 88 0.82 8.22 6.78
C THR A 88 1.41 9.62 6.96
N THR A 89 2.73 9.79 6.86
CA THR A 89 3.37 11.12 6.90
C THR A 89 2.87 12.02 5.76
N ASN A 90 2.75 11.49 4.55
CA ASN A 90 2.24 12.24 3.40
C ASN A 90 0.76 12.61 3.60
N PHE A 91 -0.01 11.68 4.17
CA PHE A 91 -1.41 11.89 4.51
C PHE A 91 -1.57 13.01 5.54
N VAL A 92 -0.83 12.96 6.66
CA VAL A 92 -0.84 13.97 7.71
C VAL A 92 -0.43 15.35 7.17
N ARG A 93 0.57 15.40 6.30
CA ARG A 93 1.06 16.64 5.68
C ARG A 93 0.27 17.07 4.44
N ARG A 94 -0.83 16.38 4.11
CA ARG A 94 -1.73 16.67 2.97
C ARG A 94 -0.99 16.78 1.64
N LEU A 95 0.03 15.93 1.46
CA LEU A 95 0.78 15.87 0.19
C LEU A 95 -0.03 15.17 -0.90
N HIS A 96 -1.16 14.55 -0.55
CA HIS A 96 -2.02 13.75 -1.44
C HIS A 96 -1.25 12.65 -2.18
N TYR A 97 -0.33 12.03 -1.49
CA TYR A 97 0.52 10.96 -1.98
C TYR A 97 0.59 9.82 -0.95
N SER A 98 -0.53 9.16 -0.80
CA SER A 98 -0.70 7.98 0.05
C SER A 98 -1.71 7.03 -0.59
N ASN A 99 -1.62 5.76 -0.25
CA ASN A 99 -2.44 4.74 -0.86
C ASN A 99 -2.96 3.74 0.19
N ILE A 100 -3.91 2.91 -0.22
CA ILE A 100 -4.42 1.77 0.52
C ILE A 100 -3.91 0.53 -0.17
N SER A 101 -3.27 -0.37 0.56
CA SER A 101 -2.73 -1.62 0.02
C SER A 101 -3.42 -2.82 0.66
N VAL A 102 -3.97 -3.70 -0.17
CA VAL A 102 -4.62 -4.96 0.25
C VAL A 102 -4.10 -6.09 -0.61
N ALA A 103 -3.56 -7.12 0.02
CA ALA A 103 -3.24 -8.39 -0.64
C ALA A 103 -4.02 -9.54 0.02
N LEU A 104 -4.40 -10.53 -0.79
CA LEU A 104 -4.88 -11.81 -0.31
C LEU A 104 -3.87 -12.89 -0.71
N ALA A 105 -3.22 -13.45 0.29
CA ALA A 105 -2.26 -14.53 0.13
C ALA A 105 -2.90 -15.89 0.40
N HIS A 106 -2.40 -16.92 -0.27
CA HIS A 106 -2.72 -18.33 -0.03
C HIS A 106 -1.42 -19.11 0.13
N ASP A 107 -1.27 -19.78 1.27
CA ASP A 107 -0.06 -20.53 1.62
C ASP A 107 1.23 -19.71 1.43
N GLY A 108 1.21 -18.45 1.89
CA GLY A 108 2.34 -17.52 1.81
C GLY A 108 2.62 -16.92 0.43
N GLN A 109 1.78 -17.19 -0.59
CA GLN A 109 1.90 -16.60 -1.91
C GLN A 109 0.75 -15.65 -2.20
N VAL A 110 1.05 -14.42 -2.65
CA VAL A 110 0.01 -13.46 -3.04
C VAL A 110 -0.76 -13.98 -4.24
N ALA A 111 -2.07 -14.14 -4.07
CA ALA A 111 -3.01 -14.58 -5.11
C ALA A 111 -3.75 -13.40 -5.76
N TYR A 112 -4.08 -12.39 -4.97
CA TYR A 112 -4.74 -11.14 -5.39
C TYR A 112 -4.09 -9.96 -4.70
N ALA A 113 -4.00 -8.83 -5.40
CA ALA A 113 -3.52 -7.57 -4.83
C ALA A 113 -4.30 -6.39 -5.40
N VAL A 114 -4.58 -5.40 -4.54
CA VAL A 114 -5.17 -4.13 -4.90
C VAL A 114 -4.43 -3.03 -4.18
N VAL A 115 -3.97 -2.00 -4.92
CA VAL A 115 -3.40 -0.77 -4.37
C VAL A 115 -4.21 0.40 -4.95
N TYR A 116 -4.69 1.28 -4.10
CA TYR A 116 -5.53 2.40 -4.51
C TYR A 116 -4.99 3.72 -3.99
N ASP A 117 -4.63 4.62 -4.90
CA ASP A 117 -4.42 6.03 -4.61
C ASP A 117 -5.77 6.76 -4.70
N PRO A 118 -6.38 7.14 -3.56
CA PRO A 118 -7.69 7.79 -3.55
C PRO A 118 -7.66 9.23 -4.06
N PHE A 119 -6.50 9.89 -4.05
CA PHE A 119 -6.36 11.28 -4.48
C PHE A 119 -6.20 11.41 -5.99
N ALA A 120 -5.47 10.48 -6.62
CA ALA A 120 -5.33 10.40 -8.06
C ALA A 120 -6.44 9.54 -8.74
N ASP A 121 -7.30 8.88 -7.96
CA ASP A 121 -8.28 7.88 -8.41
C ASP A 121 -7.64 6.79 -9.30
N GLN A 122 -6.46 6.31 -8.88
CA GLN A 122 -5.74 5.23 -9.55
C GLN A 122 -5.83 3.95 -8.73
N LEU A 123 -6.55 2.96 -9.26
CA LEU A 123 -6.66 1.65 -8.66
C LEU A 123 -5.87 0.64 -9.48
N PHE A 124 -4.79 0.15 -8.88
CA PHE A 124 -3.98 -0.93 -9.42
C PHE A 124 -4.49 -2.26 -8.87
N SER A 125 -4.69 -3.23 -9.74
CA SER A 125 -5.15 -4.55 -9.31
C SER A 125 -4.45 -5.66 -10.10
N ALA A 126 -4.24 -6.80 -9.44
CA ALA A 126 -3.66 -7.97 -10.06
C ALA A 126 -4.22 -9.26 -9.45
N GLN A 127 -4.30 -10.28 -10.28
CA GLN A 127 -4.49 -11.66 -9.87
C GLN A 127 -3.30 -12.47 -10.38
N LYS A 128 -2.79 -13.38 -9.57
CA LYS A 128 -1.67 -14.25 -9.93
C LYS A 128 -1.95 -14.93 -11.28
N ASP A 129 -0.99 -14.87 -12.18
CA ASP A 129 -1.00 -15.43 -13.54
C ASP A 129 -2.08 -14.86 -14.48
N CYS A 130 -2.73 -13.74 -14.11
CA CYS A 130 -3.80 -13.12 -14.90
C CYS A 130 -3.48 -11.68 -15.37
N GLY A 131 -2.26 -11.20 -15.07
CA GLY A 131 -1.82 -9.85 -15.42
C GLY A 131 -2.14 -8.82 -14.35
N ALA A 132 -1.80 -7.56 -14.65
CA ALA A 132 -2.02 -6.40 -13.81
C ALA A 132 -2.79 -5.31 -14.58
N PHE A 133 -3.56 -4.52 -13.83
CA PHE A 133 -4.46 -3.52 -14.39
C PHE A 133 -4.38 -2.22 -13.59
N CYS A 134 -4.58 -1.09 -14.26
CA CYS A 134 -4.83 0.20 -13.64
C CYS A 134 -6.20 0.70 -14.12
N ASN A 135 -7.12 0.92 -13.18
CA ASN A 135 -8.53 1.27 -13.49
C ASN A 135 -9.16 0.36 -14.57
N GLY A 136 -8.86 -0.95 -14.49
CA GLY A 136 -9.36 -1.96 -15.42
C GLY A 136 -8.65 -2.03 -16.77
N LEU A 137 -7.69 -1.14 -17.03
CA LEU A 137 -6.86 -1.19 -18.25
C LEU A 137 -5.58 -1.98 -17.99
N PRO A 138 -5.19 -2.90 -18.88
CA PRO A 138 -3.97 -3.69 -18.70
C PRO A 138 -2.73 -2.80 -18.63
N ILE A 139 -1.82 -3.13 -17.72
CA ILE A 139 -0.52 -2.46 -17.58
C ILE A 139 0.61 -3.48 -17.65
N HIS A 140 1.78 -3.00 -18.08
CA HIS A 140 3.01 -3.79 -18.16
C HIS A 140 4.18 -2.98 -17.66
N VAL A 141 5.23 -3.67 -17.20
CA VAL A 141 6.50 -3.03 -16.88
C VAL A 141 7.11 -2.38 -18.13
N SER A 142 7.93 -1.35 -17.93
CA SER A 142 8.69 -0.72 -19.00
C SER A 142 9.70 -1.71 -19.59
N ASP A 143 9.92 -1.63 -20.90
CA ASP A 143 10.97 -2.33 -21.64
C ASP A 143 12.29 -1.55 -21.73
N LYS A 144 12.38 -0.41 -21.04
CA LYS A 144 13.56 0.44 -21.03
C LYS A 144 14.71 -0.23 -20.30
N ASP A 145 15.90 -0.15 -20.88
CA ASP A 145 17.14 -0.50 -20.19
C ASP A 145 17.50 0.55 -19.12
N MET A 146 18.53 0.26 -18.34
CA MET A 146 18.95 1.12 -17.22
C MET A 146 19.32 2.54 -17.69
N ALA A 147 19.97 2.70 -18.83
CA ALA A 147 20.40 3.99 -19.34
C ALA A 147 19.24 4.90 -19.78
N HIS A 148 18.07 4.29 -20.06
CA HIS A 148 16.85 5.00 -20.48
C HIS A 148 15.75 4.99 -19.41
N ALA A 149 16.05 4.46 -18.23
CA ALA A 149 15.10 4.39 -17.13
C ALA A 149 15.08 5.66 -16.29
N VAL A 150 13.90 6.08 -15.86
CA VAL A 150 13.71 7.03 -14.77
C VAL A 150 13.47 6.23 -13.49
N PHE A 151 14.32 6.44 -12.48
CA PHE A 151 14.21 5.73 -11.21
C PHE A 151 13.32 6.48 -10.25
N LEU A 152 12.44 5.76 -9.59
CA LEU A 152 11.68 6.24 -8.44
C LEU A 152 12.35 5.71 -7.18
N CYS A 153 12.70 6.63 -6.26
CA CYS A 153 13.43 6.27 -5.06
C CYS A 153 12.66 6.71 -3.82
N GLY A 154 12.36 5.76 -2.95
CA GLY A 154 11.96 6.00 -1.57
C GLY A 154 13.18 5.86 -0.64
N SER A 155 13.08 6.41 0.56
CA SER A 155 14.04 6.16 1.64
C SER A 155 13.30 6.03 2.95
N THR A 156 13.65 5.01 3.73
CA THR A 156 13.17 4.89 5.10
C THR A 156 14.08 5.66 6.05
N ILE A 157 13.50 6.30 7.04
CA ILE A 157 14.21 6.96 8.14
C ILE A 157 14.16 6.13 9.43
N TYR A 158 13.49 4.98 9.40
CA TYR A 158 13.33 4.10 10.57
C TYR A 158 14.64 3.43 10.98
N ASP A 159 15.51 3.13 10.00
CA ASP A 159 16.86 2.60 10.27
C ASP A 159 17.94 3.50 9.67
N ARG A 160 18.48 4.38 10.51
CA ARG A 160 19.54 5.31 10.11
C ARG A 160 20.90 4.63 9.89
N SER A 161 21.08 3.38 10.31
CA SER A 161 22.32 2.64 10.04
C SER A 161 22.50 2.33 8.55
N LEU A 162 21.40 2.30 7.80
CA LEU A 162 21.37 2.08 6.34
C LEU A 162 21.60 3.36 5.51
N THR A 163 21.78 4.52 6.13
CA THR A 163 21.86 5.82 5.43
C THR A 163 22.92 5.82 4.33
N GLU A 164 24.16 5.46 4.66
CA GLU A 164 25.27 5.46 3.69
C GLU A 164 25.03 4.46 2.55
N GLN A 165 24.49 3.29 2.84
CA GLN A 165 24.15 2.28 1.84
C GLN A 165 23.07 2.77 0.88
N ASN A 166 22.01 3.39 1.41
CA ASN A 166 20.88 3.91 0.63
C ASN A 166 21.34 5.05 -0.28
N PHE A 167 22.13 6.00 0.23
CA PHE A 167 22.65 7.11 -0.59
C PHE A 167 23.68 6.64 -1.61
N SER A 168 24.51 5.65 -1.29
CA SER A 168 25.44 5.04 -2.24
C SER A 168 24.69 4.36 -3.40
N LEU A 169 23.62 3.61 -3.08
CA LEU A 169 22.75 2.98 -4.09
C LEU A 169 22.08 4.05 -4.96
N LEU A 170 21.50 5.08 -4.36
CA LEU A 170 20.86 6.19 -5.08
C LEU A 170 21.84 6.86 -6.05
N ARG A 171 23.08 7.11 -5.60
CA ARG A 171 24.13 7.66 -6.47
C ARG A 171 24.43 6.75 -7.66
N GLN A 172 24.57 5.44 -7.44
CA GLN A 172 24.82 4.48 -8.52
C GLN A 172 23.67 4.45 -9.55
N LEU A 173 22.42 4.57 -9.08
CA LEU A 173 21.26 4.66 -9.96
C LEU A 173 21.25 5.96 -10.76
N TYR A 174 21.58 7.08 -10.11
CA TYR A 174 21.69 8.39 -10.76
C TYR A 174 22.79 8.41 -11.84
N ASP A 175 23.95 7.81 -11.55
CA ASP A 175 25.08 7.76 -12.49
C ASP A 175 24.82 6.88 -13.72
N ARG A 176 23.85 5.95 -13.65
CA ARG A 176 23.57 4.96 -14.70
C ARG A 176 22.24 5.14 -15.42
N GLY A 177 21.31 5.84 -14.83
CA GLY A 177 19.99 6.07 -15.38
C GLY A 177 19.84 7.37 -16.12
N LEU A 178 18.71 7.54 -16.77
CA LEU A 178 18.37 8.78 -17.47
C LEU A 178 18.08 9.90 -16.46
N ASP A 179 17.35 9.61 -15.39
CA ASP A 179 16.95 10.57 -14.35
C ASP A 179 16.43 9.82 -13.10
N SER A 180 16.27 10.55 -12.02
CA SER A 180 15.68 10.03 -10.79
C SER A 180 14.61 10.97 -10.23
N ARG A 181 13.58 10.39 -9.61
CA ARG A 181 12.54 11.13 -8.87
C ARG A 181 12.43 10.58 -7.47
N ARG A 182 12.13 11.45 -6.53
CA ARG A 182 11.83 11.13 -5.14
C ARG A 182 10.47 11.73 -4.79
N PHE A 183 9.58 10.91 -4.25
CA PHE A 183 8.28 11.31 -3.76
C PHE A 183 8.19 11.08 -2.26
#